data_6dd398e5f2435d10c23b73dfde8a53bb
#
_entry.id   6dd398e5f2435d10c23b73dfde8a53bb
#
_cell.length_a   1.000
_cell.length_b   1.000
_cell.length_c   1.000
_cell.angle_alpha   90.00
_cell.angle_beta   90.00
_cell.angle_gamma   90.00
#
_symmetry.space_group_name_H-M   'P 1'
#
loop_
_entity.id
_entity.type
_entity.pdbx_description
1 polymer ?
#
loop_
_entity_poly.entity_id
_entity_poly.type
_entity_poly.pdbx_seq_one_letter_code
_entity_poly.pdbx_strand_id
1 'polypeptide(L)'
;MGRTCGLRRSPLVRGGLGRKVKRFFETDAVTPQAVSARRADEDAIRLSTDGTTARIAIYDSLSVAPRVEDLVSDSLADAIEQLASRTYNIARERGGSIPYTTIREVSENLIHAGFREVVVTILDGGATVRFSDQGPGIQDKEKVFQPGFSTATSSMKNIIRGVGSGLPIVRETLTFAGGTIEIEDNLGRGTVITLRSAPAGQPSSEPGAADITVPRLSDRQKQALSIILELGSVGPSALSRELDVGVATAYRDLAFLEEAGLIAADATGKRTLTAYGITCLERVFE
;
A
#
# COMPACT_ATOMS: atom_id res chain seq x y z
N MET A 1 -73.87 65.25 16.22
CA MET A 1 -72.89 66.13 15.58
C MET A 1 -71.52 65.72 15.96
N GLY A 2 -70.70 65.18 15.08
CA GLY A 2 -69.34 64.74 15.41
C GLY A 2 -68.81 63.97 14.26
N ARG A 3 -68.07 64.59 13.35
CA ARG A 3 -67.40 63.95 12.20
C ARG A 3 -66.12 63.30 12.68
N THR A 4 -65.97 62.05 12.44
CA THR A 4 -64.69 61.35 12.62
C THR A 4 -63.99 61.11 11.28
N CYS A 5 -62.78 61.63 11.18
CA CYS A 5 -61.91 61.58 10.04
C CYS A 5 -61.26 60.21 9.98
N GLY A 6 -61.36 59.46 8.86
CA GLY A 6 -60.75 58.19 8.62
C GLY A 6 -59.32 58.32 8.07
N LEU A 7 -58.38 57.78 8.77
CA LEU A 7 -57.01 57.60 8.29
C LEU A 7 -56.89 56.25 7.66
N ARG A 8 -56.59 56.17 6.38
CA ARG A 8 -56.24 54.98 5.62
C ARG A 8 -54.81 54.53 6.01
N ARG A 9 -54.68 53.32 6.47
CA ARG A 9 -53.36 52.66 6.62
C ARG A 9 -53.10 51.72 5.45
N SER A 10 -52.05 51.99 4.75
CA SER A 10 -51.47 51.11 3.69
C SER A 10 -50.90 49.80 4.27
N PRO A 11 -50.97 48.67 3.55
CA PRO A 11 -50.49 47.43 4.03
C PRO A 11 -48.94 47.31 3.83
N LEU A 12 -48.21 47.00 4.91
CA LEU A 12 -46.80 46.63 4.92
C LEU A 12 -46.62 45.27 4.25
N VAL A 13 -45.82 45.28 3.20
CA VAL A 13 -45.29 44.07 2.53
C VAL A 13 -44.35 43.37 3.51
N ARG A 14 -44.73 42.22 4.04
CA ARG A 14 -43.82 41.31 4.74
C ARG A 14 -43.07 40.45 3.72
N GLY A 15 -41.83 40.85 3.43
CA GLY A 15 -40.90 40.04 2.68
C GLY A 15 -40.57 38.71 3.41
N GLY A 16 -40.70 37.62 2.69
CA GLY A 16 -40.42 36.28 3.18
C GLY A 16 -38.93 36.03 3.34
N LEU A 17 -38.49 35.95 4.58
CA LEU A 17 -37.16 35.41 4.97
C LEU A 17 -37.39 34.30 5.99
N GLY A 18 -38.02 33.21 5.58
CA GLY A 18 -38.39 32.15 6.47
C GLY A 18 -38.38 30.73 5.87
N ARG A 19 -37.62 30.46 4.80
CA ARG A 19 -37.64 29.14 4.16
C ARG A 19 -36.28 28.60 3.72
N LYS A 20 -35.18 28.94 4.38
CA LYS A 20 -33.86 28.35 4.05
C LYS A 20 -33.03 27.84 5.22
N VAL A 21 -33.58 27.60 6.39
CA VAL A 21 -32.84 27.09 7.56
C VAL A 21 -33.44 25.81 8.14
N LYS A 22 -34.15 24.99 7.36
CA LYS A 22 -34.72 23.72 7.84
C LYS A 22 -34.28 22.51 7.01
N ARG A 23 -33.03 22.46 6.56
CA ARG A 23 -32.46 21.26 5.87
C ARG A 23 -31.04 20.94 6.27
N PHE A 24 -30.69 21.09 7.55
CA PHE A 24 -29.35 20.71 8.04
C PHE A 24 -29.37 19.77 9.22
N PHE A 25 -30.50 19.19 9.56
CA PHE A 25 -30.59 18.10 10.57
C PHE A 25 -31.56 17.03 10.06
N GLU A 26 -31.34 16.50 8.86
CA GLU A 26 -31.73 15.12 8.58
C GLU A 26 -30.59 14.27 9.09
N THR A 27 -30.72 13.76 10.31
CA THR A 27 -29.96 12.60 10.81
C THR A 27 -30.22 11.47 9.85
N ASP A 28 -29.21 11.13 9.04
CA ASP A 28 -29.19 9.87 8.31
C ASP A 28 -29.47 8.76 9.31
N ALA A 29 -30.63 8.15 9.21
CA ALA A 29 -31.00 6.99 9.98
C ALA A 29 -30.02 5.87 9.63
N VAL A 30 -29.03 5.67 10.49
CA VAL A 30 -28.05 4.60 10.36
C VAL A 30 -28.84 3.29 10.36
N THR A 31 -28.88 2.61 9.22
CA THR A 31 -29.60 1.34 9.10
C THR A 31 -29.02 0.30 10.03
N PRO A 32 -29.83 -0.63 10.57
CA PRO A 32 -29.34 -1.70 11.47
C PRO A 32 -28.17 -2.50 10.88
N GLN A 33 -28.09 -2.61 9.56
CA GLN A 33 -26.96 -3.24 8.85
C GLN A 33 -25.68 -2.42 8.94
N ALA A 34 -25.74 -1.10 8.87
CA ALA A 34 -24.57 -0.23 9.04
C ALA A 34 -24.05 -0.21 10.48
N VAL A 35 -24.95 -0.37 11.47
CA VAL A 35 -24.57 -0.51 12.89
C VAL A 35 -23.94 -1.88 13.14
N SER A 36 -24.45 -2.94 12.51
CA SER A 36 -23.89 -4.29 12.60
C SER A 36 -22.51 -4.37 11.95
N ALA A 37 -22.31 -3.76 10.79
CA ALA A 37 -21.01 -3.69 10.12
C ALA A 37 -19.98 -2.89 10.95
N ARG A 38 -20.37 -1.74 11.53
CA ARG A 38 -19.49 -0.96 12.40
C ARG A 38 -19.11 -1.71 13.68
N ARG A 39 -20.04 -2.47 14.30
CA ARG A 39 -19.71 -3.31 15.44
C ARG A 39 -18.80 -4.48 15.10
N ALA A 40 -18.99 -5.10 13.94
CA ALA A 40 -18.08 -6.14 13.46
C ALA A 40 -16.67 -5.59 13.18
N ASP A 41 -16.55 -4.35 12.67
CA ASP A 41 -15.27 -3.66 12.48
C ASP A 41 -14.62 -3.23 13.80
N GLU A 42 -15.40 -2.76 14.79
CA GLU A 42 -14.90 -2.41 16.12
C GLU A 42 -14.47 -3.64 16.91
N ASP A 43 -15.17 -4.76 16.77
CA ASP A 43 -14.80 -6.04 17.37
C ASP A 43 -13.60 -6.70 16.67
N ALA A 44 -13.41 -6.44 15.37
CA ALA A 44 -12.20 -6.87 14.64
C ALA A 44 -10.95 -6.09 15.06
N ILE A 45 -11.11 -4.84 15.53
CA ILE A 45 -10.01 -3.97 16.00
C ILE A 45 -9.74 -4.17 17.49
N ARG A 46 -10.69 -4.70 18.25
CA ARG A 46 -10.43 -5.26 19.59
C ARG A 46 -9.67 -6.57 19.42
N LEU A 47 -8.40 -6.45 19.02
CA LEU A 47 -7.45 -7.51 19.22
C LEU A 47 -7.51 -7.90 20.69
N SER A 48 -7.86 -9.16 20.92
CA SER A 48 -7.90 -9.75 22.25
C SER A 48 -6.64 -9.33 23.01
N THR A 49 -6.80 -9.03 24.28
CA THR A 49 -5.72 -8.81 25.25
C THR A 49 -4.72 -9.98 25.33
N ASP A 50 -4.92 -11.03 24.56
CA ASP A 50 -4.12 -12.26 24.54
C ASP A 50 -3.00 -12.27 23.46
N GLY A 51 -2.61 -11.12 22.92
CA GLY A 51 -1.55 -11.01 21.92
C GLY A 51 -2.00 -11.35 20.50
N THR A 52 -1.41 -10.67 19.51
CA THR A 52 -1.60 -10.98 18.09
C THR A 52 -0.68 -12.13 17.70
N THR A 53 -1.23 -13.21 17.15
CA THR A 53 -0.46 -14.39 16.76
C THR A 53 -0.46 -14.59 15.26
N ALA A 54 0.70 -14.95 14.71
CA ALA A 54 0.86 -15.40 13.33
C ALA A 54 1.78 -16.61 13.31
N ARG A 55 1.67 -17.43 12.28
CA ARG A 55 2.48 -18.63 12.12
C ARG A 55 3.23 -18.63 10.79
N ILE A 56 4.50 -19.03 10.80
CA ILE A 56 5.29 -19.24 9.60
C ILE A 56 5.58 -20.72 9.46
N ALA A 57 5.09 -21.35 8.38
CA ALA A 57 5.36 -22.74 8.02
C ALA A 57 6.38 -22.79 6.89
N ILE A 58 7.50 -23.46 7.12
CA ILE A 58 8.66 -23.48 6.22
C ILE A 58 8.84 -24.89 5.69
N TYR A 59 8.67 -25.07 4.39
CA TYR A 59 8.81 -26.36 3.72
C TYR A 59 10.16 -26.48 3.01
N ASP A 60 10.93 -27.48 3.37
CA ASP A 60 12.13 -27.89 2.63
C ASP A 60 11.75 -28.70 1.40
N SER A 61 10.70 -29.53 1.53
CA SER A 61 10.04 -30.22 0.43
C SER A 61 8.60 -30.53 0.84
N LEU A 62 7.70 -30.77 -0.12
CA LEU A 62 6.30 -31.13 0.15
C LEU A 62 6.14 -32.54 0.75
N SER A 63 7.20 -33.37 0.72
CA SER A 63 7.21 -34.73 1.29
C SER A 63 7.63 -34.79 2.76
N VAL A 64 8.03 -33.65 3.34
CA VAL A 64 8.50 -33.56 4.74
C VAL A 64 7.62 -32.58 5.49
N ALA A 65 7.36 -32.83 6.78
CA ALA A 65 6.63 -31.92 7.62
C ALA A 65 7.34 -30.55 7.70
N PRO A 66 6.61 -29.42 7.65
CA PRO A 66 7.21 -28.09 7.72
C PRO A 66 7.82 -27.83 9.08
N ARG A 67 8.88 -27.04 9.11
CA ARG A 67 9.28 -26.34 10.32
C ARG A 67 8.30 -25.20 10.57
N VAL A 68 7.81 -25.07 11.79
CA VAL A 68 6.81 -24.06 12.16
C VAL A 68 7.40 -23.11 13.19
N GLU A 69 7.20 -21.81 12.97
CA GLU A 69 7.55 -20.75 13.89
C GLU A 69 6.28 -19.96 14.24
N ASP A 70 5.95 -19.86 15.52
CA ASP A 70 4.86 -19.03 16.01
C ASP A 70 5.40 -17.65 16.41
N LEU A 71 4.75 -16.60 15.94
CA LEU A 71 5.04 -15.21 16.28
C LEU A 71 3.93 -14.69 17.19
N VAL A 72 4.32 -14.11 18.31
CA VAL A 72 3.40 -13.48 19.29
C VAL A 72 3.84 -12.03 19.46
N SER A 73 2.92 -11.11 19.33
CA SER A 73 3.19 -9.67 19.42
C SER A 73 2.15 -8.96 20.27
N ASP A 74 2.61 -7.98 21.04
CA ASP A 74 1.77 -7.19 21.93
C ASP A 74 0.96 -6.11 21.19
N SER A 75 1.34 -5.81 19.94
CA SER A 75 0.64 -4.84 19.11
C SER A 75 0.53 -5.31 17.66
N LEU A 76 -0.49 -4.83 16.95
CA LEU A 76 -0.69 -5.12 15.55
C LEU A 76 0.45 -4.57 14.67
N ALA A 77 0.98 -3.39 14.99
CA ALA A 77 2.09 -2.80 14.26
C ALA A 77 3.36 -3.67 14.38
N ASP A 78 3.65 -4.15 15.59
CA ASP A 78 4.78 -5.06 15.82
C ASP A 78 4.55 -6.42 15.15
N ALA A 79 3.31 -6.93 15.17
CA ALA A 79 2.96 -8.17 14.48
C ALA A 79 3.24 -8.09 12.97
N ILE A 80 2.84 -6.99 12.32
CA ILE A 80 3.08 -6.74 10.90
C ILE A 80 4.59 -6.69 10.63
N GLU A 81 5.34 -5.91 11.41
CA GLU A 81 6.78 -5.72 11.21
C GLU A 81 7.56 -7.03 11.45
N GLN A 82 7.26 -7.74 12.53
CA GLN A 82 7.89 -9.03 12.85
C GLN A 82 7.57 -10.08 11.78
N LEU A 83 6.31 -10.17 11.35
CA LEU A 83 5.89 -11.13 10.33
C LEU A 83 6.60 -10.84 9.00
N ALA A 84 6.63 -9.58 8.57
CA ALA A 84 7.27 -9.18 7.32
C ALA A 84 8.78 -9.43 7.36
N SER A 85 9.46 -8.97 8.41
CA SER A 85 10.92 -9.14 8.57
C SER A 85 11.31 -10.61 8.67
N ARG A 86 10.58 -11.39 9.47
CA ARG A 86 10.89 -12.80 9.65
C ARG A 86 10.66 -13.62 8.38
N THR A 87 9.52 -13.38 7.71
CA THR A 87 9.20 -14.02 6.42
C THR A 87 10.26 -13.71 5.36
N TYR A 88 10.64 -12.44 5.23
CA TYR A 88 11.66 -12.02 4.29
C TYR A 88 13.01 -12.68 4.56
N ASN A 89 13.49 -12.65 5.81
CA ASN A 89 14.78 -13.21 6.17
C ASN A 89 14.82 -14.71 5.87
N ILE A 90 13.79 -15.46 6.28
CA ILE A 90 13.72 -16.91 6.02
C ILE A 90 13.67 -17.19 4.51
N ALA A 91 12.85 -16.48 3.75
CA ALA A 91 12.76 -16.69 2.31
C ALA A 91 14.10 -16.39 1.63
N ARG A 92 14.79 -15.31 2.00
CA ARG A 92 16.07 -14.91 1.43
C ARG A 92 17.20 -15.86 1.81
N GLU A 93 17.30 -16.30 3.06
CA GLU A 93 18.27 -17.32 3.52
C GLU A 93 18.17 -18.63 2.71
N ARG A 94 17.00 -18.90 2.15
CA ARG A 94 16.74 -20.09 1.34
C ARG A 94 16.93 -19.87 -0.17
N GLY A 95 17.28 -18.67 -0.58
CA GLY A 95 17.52 -18.32 -1.99
C GLY A 95 16.37 -17.58 -2.68
N GLY A 96 15.30 -17.22 -1.95
CA GLY A 96 14.20 -16.42 -2.49
C GLY A 96 14.62 -15.00 -2.82
N SER A 97 13.96 -14.41 -3.83
CA SER A 97 14.26 -13.06 -4.34
C SER A 97 13.07 -12.11 -4.27
N ILE A 98 12.01 -12.47 -3.52
CA ILE A 98 10.85 -11.58 -3.33
C ILE A 98 11.28 -10.37 -2.50
N PRO A 99 11.07 -9.11 -2.97
CA PRO A 99 11.48 -7.91 -2.24
C PRO A 99 10.81 -7.78 -0.87
N TYR A 100 11.55 -7.23 0.11
CA TYR A 100 11.01 -6.95 1.45
C TYR A 100 9.75 -6.06 1.41
N THR A 101 9.75 -5.02 0.59
CA THR A 101 8.62 -4.11 0.42
C THR A 101 7.35 -4.84 -0.01
N THR A 102 7.46 -5.80 -0.92
CA THR A 102 6.35 -6.64 -1.38
C THR A 102 5.78 -7.51 -0.25
N ILE A 103 6.63 -8.18 0.51
CA ILE A 103 6.23 -9.00 1.66
C ILE A 103 5.58 -8.13 2.72
N ARG A 104 6.13 -6.95 3.00
CA ARG A 104 5.62 -6.02 3.98
C ARG A 104 4.24 -5.47 3.62
N GLU A 105 4.02 -5.06 2.37
CA GLU A 105 2.73 -4.58 1.88
C GLU A 105 1.63 -5.65 2.03
N VAL A 106 1.95 -6.92 1.71
CA VAL A 106 1.00 -8.02 1.91
C VAL A 106 0.75 -8.27 3.39
N SER A 107 1.78 -8.17 4.24
CA SER A 107 1.62 -8.30 5.71
C SER A 107 0.75 -7.17 6.29
N GLU A 108 0.87 -5.93 5.79
CA GLU A 108 -0.01 -4.81 6.18
C GLU A 108 -1.47 -5.07 5.79
N ASN A 109 -1.72 -5.73 4.66
CA ASN A 109 -3.08 -6.04 4.23
C ASN A 109 -3.81 -7.03 5.13
N LEU A 110 -3.11 -7.82 5.96
CA LEU A 110 -3.72 -8.71 6.95
C LEU A 110 -4.52 -7.96 8.02
N ILE A 111 -4.36 -6.63 8.15
CA ILE A 111 -5.20 -5.80 9.00
C ILE A 111 -6.68 -5.86 8.59
N HIS A 112 -6.94 -5.98 7.28
CA HIS A 112 -8.31 -6.12 6.76
C HIS A 112 -8.95 -7.45 7.14
N ALA A 113 -8.12 -8.47 7.41
CA ALA A 113 -8.53 -9.76 7.94
C ALA A 113 -8.66 -9.77 9.48
N GLY A 114 -8.34 -8.65 10.16
CA GLY A 114 -8.24 -8.58 11.61
C GLY A 114 -7.16 -9.50 12.18
N PHE A 115 -6.15 -9.84 11.40
CA PHE A 115 -5.06 -10.76 11.74
C PHE A 115 -5.55 -12.16 12.21
N ARG A 116 -6.70 -12.61 11.68
CA ARG A 116 -7.32 -13.87 12.12
C ARG A 116 -6.65 -15.07 11.49
N GLU A 117 -6.12 -15.96 12.34
CA GLU A 117 -5.49 -17.23 11.95
C GLU A 117 -4.50 -17.08 10.79
N VAL A 118 -3.60 -16.10 10.92
CA VAL A 118 -2.60 -15.81 9.91
C VAL A 118 -1.57 -16.92 9.85
N VAL A 119 -1.42 -17.51 8.67
CA VAL A 119 -0.36 -18.48 8.35
C VAL A 119 0.37 -18.03 7.11
N VAL A 120 1.69 -17.86 7.24
CA VAL A 120 2.58 -17.65 6.10
C VAL A 120 3.30 -18.96 5.78
N THR A 121 3.25 -19.37 4.52
CA THR A 121 3.92 -20.60 4.06
C THR A 121 5.04 -20.23 3.11
N ILE A 122 6.26 -20.71 3.38
CA ILE A 122 7.45 -20.51 2.55
C ILE A 122 7.77 -21.83 1.85
N LEU A 123 7.81 -21.80 0.53
CA LEU A 123 7.95 -22.94 -0.38
C LEU A 123 9.08 -22.69 -1.39
N ASP A 124 9.43 -23.72 -2.14
CA ASP A 124 10.31 -23.67 -3.32
C ASP A 124 11.65 -22.98 -3.05
N GLY A 125 12.25 -23.27 -1.89
CA GLY A 125 13.51 -22.62 -1.52
C GLY A 125 13.39 -21.11 -1.30
N GLY A 126 12.25 -20.63 -0.84
CA GLY A 126 11.98 -19.20 -0.62
C GLY A 126 11.44 -18.46 -1.84
N ALA A 127 11.37 -19.11 -3.01
CA ALA A 127 10.85 -18.48 -4.23
C ALA A 127 9.33 -18.27 -4.20
N THR A 128 8.61 -18.99 -3.35
CA THR A 128 7.17 -18.86 -3.17
C THR A 128 6.85 -18.54 -1.71
N VAL A 129 6.12 -17.46 -1.49
CA VAL A 129 5.59 -17.06 -0.18
C VAL A 129 4.07 -16.92 -0.28
N ARG A 130 3.36 -17.64 0.59
CA ARG A 130 1.90 -17.71 0.61
C ARG A 130 1.37 -17.21 1.93
N PHE A 131 0.54 -16.18 1.91
CA PHE A 131 -0.16 -15.62 3.05
C PHE A 131 -1.59 -16.14 3.07
N SER A 132 -2.02 -16.70 4.19
CA SER A 132 -3.39 -17.20 4.37
C SER A 132 -3.99 -16.59 5.63
N ASP A 133 -5.25 -16.17 5.55
CA ASP A 133 -6.03 -15.65 6.69
C ASP A 133 -7.44 -16.25 6.73
N GLN A 134 -8.14 -16.09 7.84
CA GLN A 134 -9.54 -16.46 8.05
C GLN A 134 -10.42 -15.19 8.26
N GLY A 135 -10.07 -14.10 7.60
CA GLY A 135 -10.81 -12.85 7.61
C GLY A 135 -12.11 -12.87 6.80
N PRO A 136 -12.65 -11.70 6.45
CA PRO A 136 -13.88 -11.60 5.66
C PRO A 136 -13.73 -12.01 4.20
N GLY A 137 -12.48 -12.15 3.70
CA GLY A 137 -12.18 -12.42 2.30
C GLY A 137 -12.20 -11.16 1.42
N ILE A 138 -11.80 -11.33 0.15
CA ILE A 138 -11.79 -10.28 -0.87
C ILE A 138 -12.86 -10.60 -1.92
N GLN A 139 -13.91 -9.78 -1.97
CA GLN A 139 -15.05 -10.01 -2.88
C GLN A 139 -14.70 -9.77 -4.35
N ASP A 140 -13.92 -8.74 -4.65
CA ASP A 140 -13.55 -8.36 -6.01
C ASP A 140 -12.02 -8.33 -6.13
N LYS A 141 -11.47 -9.47 -6.54
CA LYS A 141 -10.02 -9.70 -6.64
C LYS A 141 -9.35 -8.87 -7.73
N GLU A 142 -10.10 -8.42 -8.72
CA GLU A 142 -9.58 -7.55 -9.78
C GLU A 142 -9.48 -6.10 -9.33
N LYS A 143 -10.46 -5.62 -8.55
CA LYS A 143 -10.47 -4.23 -8.06
C LYS A 143 -9.39 -3.92 -7.06
N VAL A 144 -8.94 -4.91 -6.27
CA VAL A 144 -7.88 -4.66 -5.29
C VAL A 144 -6.54 -4.28 -5.91
N PHE A 145 -6.38 -4.54 -7.21
CA PHE A 145 -5.22 -4.12 -7.98
C PHE A 145 -5.39 -2.76 -8.66
N GLN A 146 -6.51 -2.07 -8.45
CA GLN A 146 -6.71 -0.73 -8.99
C GLN A 146 -6.15 0.32 -8.03
N PRO A 147 -5.36 1.30 -8.53
CA PRO A 147 -4.82 2.36 -7.69
C PRO A 147 -5.94 3.14 -6.98
N GLY A 148 -5.75 3.40 -5.68
CA GLY A 148 -6.71 4.14 -4.86
C GLY A 148 -7.89 3.31 -4.33
N PHE A 149 -8.00 2.03 -4.69
CA PHE A 149 -8.97 1.14 -4.06
C PHE A 149 -8.50 0.73 -2.66
N SER A 150 -9.28 1.05 -1.64
CA SER A 150 -9.01 0.65 -0.26
C SER A 150 -10.32 0.44 0.49
N THR A 151 -10.41 -0.67 1.20
CA THR A 151 -11.49 -0.97 2.15
C THR A 151 -11.14 -0.59 3.59
N ALA A 152 -10.00 0.11 3.79
CA ALA A 152 -9.52 0.48 5.11
C ALA A 152 -10.44 1.49 5.79
N THR A 153 -10.86 1.20 7.02
CA THR A 153 -11.58 2.11 7.89
C THR A 153 -10.65 3.22 8.41
N SER A 154 -11.23 4.29 8.98
CA SER A 154 -10.44 5.40 9.54
C SER A 154 -9.47 4.95 10.64
N SER A 155 -9.86 3.94 11.44
CA SER A 155 -9.02 3.37 12.49
C SER A 155 -7.85 2.54 11.92
N MET A 156 -8.07 1.79 10.85
CA MET A 156 -7.01 1.05 10.17
C MET A 156 -5.97 1.99 9.55
N LYS A 157 -6.40 3.12 8.98
CA LYS A 157 -5.51 4.13 8.38
C LYS A 157 -4.52 4.77 9.36
N ASN A 158 -4.77 4.69 10.66
CA ASN A 158 -3.82 5.15 11.67
C ASN A 158 -2.67 4.16 11.91
N ILE A 159 -2.85 2.90 11.52
CA ILE A 159 -1.87 1.82 11.72
C ILE A 159 -1.11 1.54 10.43
N ILE A 160 -1.80 1.57 9.28
CA ILE A 160 -1.19 1.34 7.96
C ILE A 160 -0.78 2.66 7.32
N ARG A 161 0.39 2.68 6.68
CA ARG A 161 0.91 3.86 5.98
C ARG A 161 0.34 4.03 4.57
N GLY A 162 -0.37 3.01 4.05
CA GLY A 162 -0.85 2.95 2.67
C GLY A 162 -2.21 3.62 2.46
N VAL A 163 -2.38 4.24 1.30
CA VAL A 163 -3.62 4.91 0.84
C VAL A 163 -4.35 4.11 -0.26
N GLY A 164 -4.30 2.76 -0.21
CA GLY A 164 -4.93 1.90 -1.23
C GLY A 164 -4.06 1.69 -2.47
N SER A 165 -2.75 1.77 -2.33
CA SER A 165 -1.78 1.52 -3.42
C SER A 165 -0.93 0.25 -3.20
N GLY A 166 -1.07 -0.45 -2.07
CA GLY A 166 -0.23 -1.59 -1.70
C GLY A 166 -0.23 -2.72 -2.73
N LEU A 167 -1.37 -3.37 -2.95
CA LEU A 167 -1.47 -4.50 -3.90
C LEU A 167 -1.20 -4.13 -5.36
N PRO A 168 -1.62 -2.96 -5.88
CA PRO A 168 -1.16 -2.48 -7.19
C PRO A 168 0.36 -2.43 -7.31
N ILE A 169 1.05 -1.84 -6.32
CA ILE A 169 2.52 -1.74 -6.29
C ILE A 169 3.16 -3.14 -6.19
N VAL A 170 2.63 -4.03 -5.34
CA VAL A 170 3.10 -5.41 -5.22
C VAL A 170 3.04 -6.12 -6.57
N ARG A 171 1.92 -6.03 -7.30
CA ARG A 171 1.76 -6.64 -8.61
C ARG A 171 2.76 -6.08 -9.63
N GLU A 172 2.90 -4.77 -9.67
CA GLU A 172 3.83 -4.10 -10.58
C GLU A 172 5.28 -4.50 -10.28
N THR A 173 5.69 -4.45 -9.01
CA THR A 173 7.04 -4.83 -8.56
C THR A 173 7.37 -6.28 -8.90
N LEU A 174 6.44 -7.22 -8.62
CA LEU A 174 6.67 -8.63 -8.95
C LEU A 174 6.69 -8.88 -10.44
N THR A 175 5.77 -8.28 -11.21
CA THR A 175 5.74 -8.41 -12.66
C THR A 175 7.03 -7.91 -13.28
N PHE A 176 7.53 -6.76 -12.82
CA PHE A 176 8.82 -6.22 -13.26
C PHE A 176 9.99 -7.17 -12.96
N ALA A 177 9.98 -7.82 -11.80
CA ALA A 177 10.98 -8.82 -11.41
C ALA A 177 10.76 -10.21 -12.04
N GLY A 178 9.81 -10.35 -12.99
CA GLY A 178 9.45 -11.63 -13.61
C GLY A 178 8.69 -12.59 -12.68
N GLY A 179 8.22 -12.09 -11.56
CA GLY A 179 7.41 -12.84 -10.59
C GLY A 179 5.91 -12.64 -10.80
N THR A 180 5.10 -13.26 -9.93
CA THR A 180 3.64 -13.19 -9.98
C THR A 180 3.02 -13.02 -8.60
N ILE A 181 1.82 -12.43 -8.56
CA ILE A 181 0.92 -12.42 -7.41
C ILE A 181 -0.41 -13.05 -7.80
N GLU A 182 -0.91 -13.96 -6.98
CA GLU A 182 -2.22 -14.60 -7.12
C GLU A 182 -3.04 -14.37 -5.85
N ILE A 183 -4.35 -14.17 -6.01
CA ILE A 183 -5.31 -13.99 -4.90
C ILE A 183 -6.43 -15.00 -5.06
N GLU A 184 -6.63 -15.83 -4.05
CA GLU A 184 -7.64 -16.89 -4.02
C GLU A 184 -8.47 -16.80 -2.74
N ASP A 185 -9.65 -17.44 -2.75
CA ASP A 185 -10.43 -17.62 -1.52
C ASP A 185 -9.79 -18.73 -0.68
N ASN A 186 -9.77 -18.53 0.62
CA ASN A 186 -9.30 -19.56 1.53
C ASN A 186 -10.42 -20.58 1.82
N LEU A 187 -10.06 -21.76 2.31
CA LEU A 187 -11.01 -22.79 2.70
C LEU A 187 -11.95 -22.29 3.81
N GLY A 188 -13.24 -22.32 3.53
CA GLY A 188 -14.27 -21.85 4.43
C GLY A 188 -14.48 -20.35 4.38
N ARG A 189 -13.47 -19.56 4.66
CA ARG A 189 -13.49 -18.08 4.62
C ARG A 189 -12.08 -17.52 4.58
N GLY A 190 -11.95 -16.23 4.24
CA GLY A 190 -10.67 -15.52 4.22
C GLY A 190 -10.01 -15.52 2.85
N THR A 191 -8.74 -15.15 2.83
CA THR A 191 -7.98 -14.96 1.58
C THR A 191 -6.68 -15.73 1.62
N VAL A 192 -6.23 -16.13 0.44
CA VAL A 192 -4.87 -16.64 0.20
C VAL A 192 -4.22 -15.74 -0.84
N ILE A 193 -3.08 -15.14 -0.47
CA ILE A 193 -2.23 -14.37 -1.39
C ILE A 193 -0.93 -15.14 -1.59
N THR A 194 -0.65 -15.50 -2.83
CA THR A 194 0.58 -16.22 -3.21
C THR A 194 1.48 -15.30 -4.01
N LEU A 195 2.69 -15.08 -3.51
CA LEU A 195 3.77 -14.36 -4.18
C LEU A 195 4.76 -15.37 -4.72
N ARG A 196 5.17 -15.23 -5.98
CA ARG A 196 6.24 -16.03 -6.59
C ARG A 196 7.28 -15.11 -7.17
N SER A 197 8.55 -15.36 -6.89
CA SER A 197 9.66 -14.77 -7.62
C SER A 197 9.89 -15.54 -8.93
N ALA A 198 10.60 -14.92 -9.87
CA ALA A 198 11.07 -15.63 -11.06
C ALA A 198 11.88 -16.87 -10.66
N PRO A 199 11.79 -17.99 -11.43
CA PRO A 199 12.62 -19.16 -11.20
C PRO A 199 14.10 -18.79 -11.26
N ALA A 200 14.88 -19.19 -10.25
CA ALA A 200 16.32 -19.01 -10.28
C ALA A 200 16.89 -19.76 -11.48
N GLY A 201 17.40 -19.02 -12.47
CA GLY A 201 18.08 -19.59 -13.65
C GLY A 201 17.31 -19.58 -14.97
N GLN A 202 16.07 -19.06 -15.04
CA GLN A 202 15.49 -18.70 -16.33
C GLN A 202 15.58 -17.19 -16.53
N PRO A 203 16.25 -16.71 -17.60
CA PRO A 203 16.00 -15.34 -18.04
C PRO A 203 14.51 -15.28 -18.38
N SER A 204 13.81 -14.35 -17.76
CA SER A 204 12.40 -14.08 -17.98
C SER A 204 12.10 -14.08 -19.48
N SER A 205 11.38 -15.12 -19.96
CA SER A 205 10.82 -15.14 -21.31
C SER A 205 9.59 -14.25 -21.32
N GLU A 206 9.78 -13.11 -21.75
CA GLU A 206 9.05 -11.93 -22.21
C GLU A 206 7.53 -12.00 -22.45
N PRO A 207 6.86 -10.82 -22.23
CA PRO A 207 6.94 -9.82 -23.28
C PRO A 207 7.64 -8.54 -22.78
N GLY A 208 8.88 -8.35 -23.24
CA GLY A 208 9.64 -7.12 -23.06
C GLY A 208 10.75 -7.18 -22.01
N ALA A 209 11.56 -8.28 -21.95
CA ALA A 209 12.94 -8.16 -21.51
C ALA A 209 13.72 -7.44 -22.63
N ALA A 210 13.40 -6.16 -22.84
CA ALA A 210 14.43 -5.27 -23.31
C ALA A 210 15.58 -5.44 -22.32
N ASP A 211 16.71 -5.91 -22.80
CA ASP A 211 18.03 -5.75 -22.22
C ASP A 211 17.97 -4.55 -21.28
N ILE A 212 18.04 -4.77 -19.92
CA ILE A 212 18.09 -3.66 -18.98
C ILE A 212 19.45 -3.04 -19.24
N THR A 213 19.50 -2.27 -20.33
CA THR A 213 20.60 -1.39 -20.63
C THR A 213 20.47 -0.30 -19.58
N VAL A 214 21.18 -0.49 -18.44
CA VAL A 214 21.35 0.59 -17.47
C VAL A 214 21.70 1.82 -18.30
N PRO A 215 20.84 2.85 -18.33
CA PRO A 215 21.11 4.01 -19.14
C PRO A 215 22.48 4.54 -18.72
N ARG A 216 23.31 4.96 -19.69
CA ARG A 216 24.62 5.51 -19.36
C ARG A 216 24.44 6.78 -18.55
N LEU A 217 24.47 6.63 -17.24
CA LEU A 217 24.34 7.73 -16.29
C LEU A 217 25.69 8.41 -16.13
N SER A 218 25.70 9.74 -16.19
CA SER A 218 26.84 10.53 -15.75
C SER A 218 27.03 10.37 -14.23
N ASP A 219 28.24 10.63 -13.73
CA ASP A 219 28.53 10.52 -12.29
C ASP A 219 27.61 11.43 -11.47
N ARG A 220 27.25 12.60 -11.99
CA ARG A 220 26.29 13.51 -11.34
C ARG A 220 24.87 12.93 -11.27
N GLN A 221 24.42 12.23 -12.32
CA GLN A 221 23.13 11.55 -12.33
C GLN A 221 23.09 10.37 -11.34
N LYS A 222 24.20 9.65 -11.21
CA LYS A 222 24.35 8.60 -10.16
C LYS A 222 24.27 9.21 -8.76
N GLN A 223 24.97 10.32 -8.53
CA GLN A 223 24.88 11.06 -7.27
C GLN A 223 23.46 11.57 -6.99
N ALA A 224 22.75 12.06 -8.02
CA ALA A 224 21.37 12.48 -7.88
C ALA A 224 20.46 11.33 -7.42
N LEU A 225 20.61 10.12 -7.98
CA LEU A 225 19.86 8.94 -7.54
C LEU A 225 20.17 8.57 -6.07
N SER A 226 21.45 8.63 -5.66
CA SER A 226 21.84 8.38 -4.27
C SER A 226 21.22 9.39 -3.30
N ILE A 227 21.21 10.67 -3.67
CA ILE A 227 20.60 11.75 -2.87
C ILE A 227 19.07 11.53 -2.76
N ILE A 228 18.42 11.11 -3.85
CA ILE A 228 16.98 10.80 -3.82
C ILE A 228 16.70 9.59 -2.93
N LEU A 229 17.58 8.58 -2.92
CA LEU A 229 17.47 7.44 -2.02
C LEU A 229 17.56 7.86 -0.55
N GLU A 230 18.54 8.69 -0.21
CA GLU A 230 18.79 9.15 1.16
C GLU A 230 17.67 10.07 1.69
N LEU A 231 17.19 11.00 0.85
CA LEU A 231 16.19 11.99 1.25
C LEU A 231 14.74 11.52 1.01
N GLY A 232 14.55 10.36 0.36
CA GLY A 232 13.25 9.79 0.01
C GLY A 232 12.51 10.54 -1.10
N SER A 233 12.57 11.87 -1.15
CA SER A 233 11.97 12.67 -2.22
C SER A 233 12.70 14.01 -2.40
N VAL A 234 12.95 14.42 -3.64
CA VAL A 234 13.78 15.60 -3.95
C VAL A 234 13.15 16.46 -5.04
N GLY A 235 13.12 17.78 -4.84
CA GLY A 235 12.82 18.76 -5.87
C GLY A 235 14.09 19.39 -6.47
N PRO A 236 13.98 20.12 -7.61
CA PRO A 236 15.12 20.69 -8.32
C PRO A 236 15.99 21.60 -7.45
N SER A 237 15.38 22.41 -6.59
CA SER A 237 16.11 23.33 -5.69
C SER A 237 16.85 22.62 -4.56
N ALA A 238 16.33 21.48 -4.07
CA ALA A 238 17.02 20.68 -3.09
C ALA A 238 18.22 19.96 -3.71
N LEU A 239 18.00 19.29 -4.85
CA LEU A 239 19.06 18.62 -5.60
C LEU A 239 20.18 19.57 -6.04
N SER A 240 19.83 20.80 -6.45
CA SER A 240 20.78 21.87 -6.79
C SER A 240 21.75 22.19 -5.64
N ARG A 241 21.26 22.24 -4.41
CA ARG A 241 22.07 22.50 -3.22
C ARG A 241 22.99 21.33 -2.84
N GLU A 242 22.44 20.11 -2.92
CA GLU A 242 23.20 18.90 -2.57
C GLU A 242 24.34 18.61 -3.58
N LEU A 243 24.10 18.89 -4.85
CA LEU A 243 25.09 18.66 -5.93
C LEU A 243 25.98 19.88 -6.22
N ASP A 244 25.75 21.02 -5.55
CA ASP A 244 26.42 22.30 -5.84
C ASP A 244 26.38 22.70 -7.32
N VAL A 245 25.19 22.59 -7.94
CA VAL A 245 24.95 22.92 -9.35
C VAL A 245 23.81 23.92 -9.49
N GLY A 246 23.71 24.59 -10.64
CA GLY A 246 22.58 25.46 -10.91
C GLY A 246 21.25 24.70 -10.96
N VAL A 247 20.16 25.34 -10.48
CA VAL A 247 18.78 24.74 -10.46
C VAL A 247 18.35 24.23 -11.84
N ALA A 248 18.71 24.94 -12.92
CA ALA A 248 18.42 24.52 -14.28
C ALA A 248 19.15 23.22 -14.67
N THR A 249 20.35 22.98 -14.12
CA THR A 249 21.10 21.74 -14.33
C THR A 249 20.48 20.59 -13.55
N ALA A 250 20.17 20.83 -12.27
CA ALA A 250 19.47 19.86 -11.42
C ALA A 250 18.11 19.45 -12.04
N TYR A 251 17.37 20.42 -12.58
CA TYR A 251 16.10 20.13 -13.27
C TYR A 251 16.30 19.22 -14.50
N ARG A 252 17.34 19.49 -15.32
CA ARG A 252 17.62 18.65 -16.50
C ARG A 252 18.05 17.23 -16.12
N ASP A 253 18.82 17.09 -15.04
CA ASP A 253 19.20 15.76 -14.55
C ASP A 253 17.98 14.99 -14.03
N LEU A 254 17.09 15.65 -13.26
CA LEU A 254 15.83 15.04 -12.82
C LEU A 254 14.92 14.67 -14.00
N ALA A 255 14.79 15.54 -15.01
CA ALA A 255 13.99 15.26 -16.20
C ALA A 255 14.53 14.05 -16.98
N PHE A 256 15.85 13.95 -17.14
CA PHE A 256 16.49 12.80 -17.77
C PHE A 256 16.24 11.50 -16.99
N LEU A 257 16.39 11.53 -15.65
CA LEU A 257 16.16 10.36 -14.81
C LEU A 257 14.69 9.93 -14.81
N GLU A 258 13.77 10.90 -14.92
CA GLU A 258 12.32 10.67 -15.02
C GLU A 258 11.96 10.06 -16.38
N GLU A 259 12.52 10.58 -17.50
CA GLU A 259 12.37 10.04 -18.86
C GLU A 259 12.95 8.62 -18.98
N ALA A 260 14.06 8.36 -18.28
CA ALA A 260 14.66 7.03 -18.18
C ALA A 260 13.87 6.07 -17.24
N GLY A 261 12.79 6.52 -16.61
CA GLY A 261 11.94 5.71 -15.72
C GLY A 261 12.57 5.39 -14.36
N LEU A 262 13.71 6.02 -14.01
CA LEU A 262 14.44 5.75 -12.75
C LEU A 262 13.81 6.46 -11.55
N ILE A 263 13.13 7.57 -11.80
CA ILE A 263 12.40 8.34 -10.80
C ILE A 263 11.02 8.71 -11.32
N ALA A 264 10.09 9.04 -10.42
CA ALA A 264 8.76 9.51 -10.75
C ALA A 264 8.40 10.75 -9.93
N ALA A 265 7.64 11.68 -10.52
CA ALA A 265 7.14 12.85 -9.82
C ALA A 265 5.94 12.46 -8.94
N ASP A 266 5.92 12.94 -7.70
CA ASP A 266 4.76 12.87 -6.81
C ASP A 266 3.76 14.03 -7.10
N ALA A 267 2.62 14.02 -6.42
CA ALA A 267 1.59 15.05 -6.56
C ALA A 267 2.06 16.46 -6.16
N THR A 268 3.20 16.59 -5.47
CA THR A 268 3.82 17.87 -5.06
C THR A 268 4.91 18.33 -6.01
N GLY A 269 5.21 17.55 -7.06
CA GLY A 269 6.28 17.82 -8.03
C GLY A 269 7.68 17.46 -7.53
N LYS A 270 7.81 16.77 -6.39
CA LYS A 270 9.06 16.15 -5.96
C LYS A 270 9.23 14.80 -6.65
N ARG A 271 10.47 14.36 -6.82
CA ARG A 271 10.83 13.08 -7.44
C ARG A 271 11.23 12.08 -6.38
N THR A 272 10.72 10.85 -6.55
CA THR A 272 11.05 9.67 -5.74
C THR A 272 11.62 8.59 -6.64
N LEU A 273 12.42 7.66 -6.10
CA LEU A 273 12.91 6.52 -6.86
C LEU A 273 11.75 5.60 -7.25
N THR A 274 11.80 5.10 -8.48
CA THR A 274 10.97 3.96 -8.91
C THR A 274 11.62 2.64 -8.49
N ALA A 275 10.88 1.53 -8.56
CA ALA A 275 11.45 0.19 -8.36
C ALA A 275 12.61 -0.08 -9.34
N TYR A 276 12.48 0.36 -10.59
CA TYR A 276 13.54 0.28 -11.59
C TYR A 276 14.77 1.13 -11.20
N GLY A 277 14.56 2.34 -10.67
CA GLY A 277 15.64 3.20 -10.18
C GLY A 277 16.42 2.58 -9.03
N ILE A 278 15.76 1.90 -8.10
CA ILE A 278 16.40 1.18 -6.99
C ILE A 278 17.26 0.03 -7.53
N THR A 279 16.72 -0.80 -8.43
CA THR A 279 17.46 -1.90 -9.05
C THR A 279 18.67 -1.42 -9.87
N CYS A 280 18.53 -0.28 -10.59
CA CYS A 280 19.66 0.32 -11.30
C CYS A 280 20.75 0.82 -10.35
N LEU A 281 20.38 1.42 -9.20
CA LEU A 281 21.35 1.86 -8.19
C LEU A 281 22.17 0.68 -7.65
N GLU A 282 21.54 -0.43 -7.31
CA GLU A 282 22.21 -1.64 -6.83
C GLU A 282 23.29 -2.12 -7.82
N ARG A 283 23.00 -2.09 -9.12
CA ARG A 283 23.95 -2.49 -10.18
C ARG A 283 25.03 -1.46 -10.52
N VAL A 284 24.78 -0.19 -10.23
CA VAL A 284 25.74 0.90 -10.51
C VAL A 284 26.82 0.97 -9.45
N PHE A 285 26.53 0.47 -8.24
CA PHE A 285 27.45 0.50 -7.09
C PHE A 285 28.04 -0.89 -6.75
N GLU A 286 27.74 -1.96 -7.53
CA GLU A 286 28.52 -3.20 -7.59
C GLU A 286 29.78 -3.00 -8.45
#